data_b3a85f72c5c98b58ec85afd76a63e232
#
_entry.id   b3a85f72c5c98b58ec85afd76a63e232
#
_cell.length_a   1.000
_cell.length_b   1.000
_cell.length_c   1.000
_cell.angle_alpha   90.00
_cell.angle_beta   90.00
_cell.angle_gamma   90.00
#
_symmetry.space_group_name_H-M   'P 1'
#
loop_
_entity.id
_entity.type
_entity.pdbx_description
1 polymer ?
#
loop_
_entity_poly.entity_id
_entity_poly.type
_entity_poly.pdbx_seq_one_letter_code
_entity_poly.pdbx_strand_id
1 'polypeptide(L)'
;VFVREGDVIEAGSLTFDVLETPGHTPGGITYRCEDCLFTGDTLFRMSCGRYDFPGSSSLDLGHSLEKLRDLPGDYEVYPGHEGSTSLEYERRFNPYMLRPWDL
;
A
#
# COMPACT_ATOMS: atom_id res chain seq x y z
N VAL A 1 17.43 9.80 2.39
CA VAL A 1 16.35 10.49 3.10
C VAL A 1 15.37 9.44 3.60
N PHE A 2 15.12 9.44 4.88
CA PHE A 2 14.15 8.55 5.50
C PHE A 2 12.83 9.27 5.68
N VAL A 3 11.75 8.61 5.28
CA VAL A 3 10.40 9.10 5.55
C VAL A 3 9.74 8.14 6.51
N ARG A 4 8.83 8.64 7.32
CA ARG A 4 8.12 7.86 8.34
C ARG A 4 6.64 8.15 8.28
N GLU A 5 5.88 7.29 8.92
CA GLU A 5 4.44 7.45 9.08
C GLU A 5 4.12 8.86 9.57
N GLY A 6 3.19 9.52 8.88
CA GLY A 6 2.77 10.85 9.24
C GLY A 6 3.60 11.97 8.64
N ASP A 7 4.72 11.67 8.00
CA ASP A 7 5.49 12.68 7.29
C ASP A 7 4.68 13.23 6.11
N VAL A 8 4.99 14.45 5.75
CA VAL A 8 4.35 15.14 4.62
C VAL A 8 5.44 15.62 3.68
N ILE A 9 5.28 15.31 2.41
CA ILE A 9 6.22 15.73 1.37
C ILE A 9 5.49 16.67 0.43
N GLU A 10 6.08 17.84 0.20
CA GLU A 10 5.53 18.80 -0.74
C GLU A 10 6.36 18.80 -2.01
N ALA A 11 5.67 18.71 -3.15
CA ALA A 11 6.29 18.72 -4.47
C ALA A 11 5.45 19.62 -5.37
N GLY A 12 5.92 20.84 -5.61
CA GLY A 12 5.16 21.85 -6.31
C GLY A 12 3.90 22.21 -5.54
N SER A 13 2.75 22.07 -6.19
CA SER A 13 1.46 22.34 -5.57
C SER A 13 0.85 21.10 -4.91
N LEU A 14 1.54 19.96 -4.95
CA LEU A 14 1.03 18.70 -4.43
C LEU A 14 1.61 18.40 -3.05
N THR A 15 0.78 17.79 -2.21
CA THR A 15 1.16 17.37 -0.87
C THR A 15 0.94 15.86 -0.75
N PHE A 16 1.98 15.14 -0.36
CA PHE A 16 1.93 13.69 -0.20
C PHE A 16 2.04 13.31 1.27
N ASP A 17 1.08 12.55 1.76
CA ASP A 17 1.17 11.94 3.09
C ASP A 17 1.89 10.61 2.99
N VAL A 18 2.72 10.31 3.98
CA VAL A 18 3.49 9.07 4.04
C VAL A 18 2.81 8.07 4.95
N LEU A 19 2.57 6.88 4.44
CA LEU A 19 2.05 5.75 5.19
C LEU A 19 3.08 4.63 5.13
N GLU A 20 3.49 4.11 6.28
CA GLU A 20 4.41 2.98 6.31
C GLU A 20 3.63 1.71 5.98
N THR A 21 4.09 0.99 4.95
CA THR A 21 3.49 -0.27 4.52
C THR A 21 4.59 -1.31 4.34
N PRO A 22 5.23 -1.74 5.44
CA PRO A 22 6.30 -2.73 5.36
C PRO A 22 5.74 -4.12 5.04
N GLY A 23 6.63 -5.02 4.66
CA GLY A 23 6.31 -6.43 4.42
C GLY A 23 7.04 -6.98 3.22
N HIS A 24 6.81 -6.40 2.04
CA HIS A 24 7.61 -6.72 0.86
C HIS A 24 9.07 -6.36 1.15
N THR A 25 9.29 -5.18 1.70
CA THR A 25 10.56 -4.78 2.27
C THR A 25 10.31 -4.11 3.63
N PRO A 26 11.31 -4.05 4.53
CA PRO A 26 11.15 -3.36 5.81
C PRO A 26 10.83 -1.86 5.66
N GLY A 27 11.31 -1.25 4.58
CA GLY A 27 11.10 0.18 4.32
C GLY A 27 9.96 0.49 3.38
N GLY A 28 9.00 -0.42 3.19
CA GLY A 28 7.88 -0.20 2.27
C GLY A 28 7.06 1.02 2.65
N ILE A 29 6.71 1.81 1.64
CA ILE A 29 6.02 3.09 1.82
C ILE A 29 4.88 3.19 0.81
N THR A 30 3.75 3.73 1.27
CA THR A 30 2.65 4.16 0.41
C THR A 30 2.53 5.67 0.54
N TYR A 31 2.37 6.34 -0.57
CA TYR A 31 2.11 7.78 -0.58
C TYR A 31 0.65 8.04 -0.90
N ARG A 32 0.05 8.96 -0.17
CA ARG A 32 -1.31 9.40 -0.43
C ARG A 32 -1.29 10.85 -0.86
N CYS A 33 -1.92 11.14 -1.99
CA CYS A 33 -2.04 12.50 -2.50
C CYS A 33 -3.47 12.66 -3.01
N GLU A 34 -4.24 13.54 -2.37
CA GLU A 34 -5.65 13.74 -2.69
C GLU A 34 -6.41 12.42 -2.63
N ASP A 35 -7.00 11.98 -3.74
CA ASP A 35 -7.73 10.71 -3.81
C ASP A 35 -6.91 9.59 -4.45
N CYS A 36 -5.59 9.71 -4.45
CA CYS A 36 -4.68 8.73 -5.05
C CYS A 36 -3.78 8.10 -4.01
N LEU A 37 -3.51 6.81 -4.19
CA LEU A 37 -2.53 6.06 -3.41
C LEU A 37 -1.47 5.50 -4.35
N PHE A 38 -0.21 5.69 -3.97
CA PHE A 38 0.94 5.13 -4.69
C PHE A 38 1.52 4.04 -3.81
N THR A 39 1.16 2.80 -4.09
CA THR A 39 1.36 1.68 -3.17
C THR A 39 2.66 0.92 -3.38
N GLY A 40 3.46 1.29 -4.39
CA GLY A 40 4.74 0.62 -4.63
C GLY A 40 4.56 -0.87 -4.80
N ASP A 41 5.31 -1.63 -4.00
CA ASP A 41 5.27 -3.09 -4.06
C ASP A 41 4.43 -3.70 -2.94
N THR A 42 3.50 -2.96 -2.36
CA THR A 42 2.63 -3.47 -1.29
C THR A 42 1.32 -4.03 -1.85
N LEU A 43 0.58 -3.22 -2.58
CA LEU A 43 -0.72 -3.61 -3.13
C LEU A 43 -0.69 -3.50 -4.64
N PHE A 44 -1.06 -4.57 -5.32
CA PHE A 44 -1.23 -4.60 -6.77
C PHE A 44 -2.67 -4.92 -7.11
N ARG A 45 -3.02 -4.70 -8.37
CA ARG A 45 -4.33 -5.08 -8.88
C ARG A 45 -4.52 -6.59 -8.73
N MET A 46 -5.45 -6.98 -7.87
CA MET A 46 -5.77 -8.38 -7.54
C MET A 46 -4.60 -9.18 -7.00
N SER A 47 -3.59 -8.49 -6.43
CA SER A 47 -2.39 -9.15 -5.93
C SER A 47 -1.73 -8.29 -4.83
N CYS A 48 -0.60 -8.73 -4.35
CA CYS A 48 0.22 -7.98 -3.40
C CYS A 48 1.69 -8.27 -3.67
N GLY A 49 2.58 -7.54 -2.99
CA GLY A 49 4.00 -7.74 -3.12
C GLY A 49 4.43 -9.11 -2.64
N ARG A 50 5.59 -9.55 -3.10
CA ARG A 50 6.17 -10.82 -2.66
C ARG A 50 6.59 -10.73 -1.19
N TYR A 51 6.50 -11.84 -0.50
CA TYR A 51 6.88 -11.92 0.92
C TYR A 51 7.69 -13.20 1.21
N ASP A 52 8.33 -13.77 0.18
CA ASP A 52 8.99 -15.08 0.25
C ASP A 52 10.51 -15.01 0.10
N PHE A 53 11.11 -13.82 0.26
CA PHE A 53 12.56 -13.69 0.18
C PHE A 53 13.12 -13.00 1.44
N PRO A 54 14.45 -13.06 1.64
CA PRO A 54 15.06 -12.48 2.85
C PRO A 54 14.71 -11.00 3.02
N GLY A 55 14.34 -10.62 4.24
CA GLY A 55 13.90 -9.27 4.55
C GLY A 55 12.41 -9.04 4.39
N SER A 56 11.69 -9.96 3.71
CA SER A 56 10.24 -9.88 3.60
C SER A 56 9.56 -10.42 4.86
N SER A 57 8.35 -9.97 5.12
CA SER A 57 7.55 -10.43 6.26
C SER A 57 6.09 -10.53 5.85
N SER A 58 5.54 -11.74 5.85
CA SER A 58 4.13 -11.96 5.55
C SER A 58 3.25 -11.30 6.61
N LEU A 59 3.67 -11.31 7.87
CA LEU A 59 2.92 -10.68 8.94
C LEU A 59 2.83 -9.17 8.74
N ASP A 60 3.95 -8.53 8.47
CA ASP A 60 3.98 -7.08 8.24
C ASP A 60 3.19 -6.71 6.99
N LEU A 61 3.31 -7.49 5.93
CA LEU A 61 2.56 -7.23 4.70
C LEU A 61 1.06 -7.36 4.95
N GLY A 62 0.64 -8.36 5.71
CA GLY A 62 -0.75 -8.53 6.08
C GLY A 62 -1.28 -7.33 6.84
N HIS A 63 -0.52 -6.82 7.82
CA HIS A 63 -0.90 -5.62 8.56
C HIS A 63 -0.96 -4.40 7.66
N SER A 64 -0.03 -4.28 6.71
CA SER A 64 -0.03 -3.16 5.76
C SER A 64 -1.25 -3.18 4.85
N LEU A 65 -1.62 -4.36 4.34
CA LEU A 65 -2.81 -4.51 3.51
C LEU A 65 -4.08 -4.19 4.30
N GLU A 66 -4.15 -4.62 5.56
CA GLU A 66 -5.25 -4.31 6.46
C GLU A 66 -5.37 -2.81 6.69
N LYS A 67 -4.23 -2.15 6.91
CA LYS A 67 -4.17 -0.70 7.11
C LYS A 67 -4.71 0.04 5.88
N LEU A 68 -4.32 -0.36 4.68
CA LEU A 68 -4.83 0.24 3.46
C LEU A 68 -6.33 -0.03 3.27
N ARG A 69 -6.75 -1.26 3.58
CA ARG A 69 -8.16 -1.64 3.51
C ARG A 69 -9.03 -0.75 4.39
N ASP A 70 -8.52 -0.39 5.55
CA ASP A 70 -9.29 0.34 6.57
C ASP A 70 -9.24 1.86 6.39
N LEU A 71 -8.57 2.37 5.36
CA LEU A 71 -8.58 3.79 5.07
C LEU A 71 -10.00 4.24 4.71
N PRO A 72 -10.45 5.41 5.23
CA PRO A 72 -11.79 5.90 4.90
C PRO A 72 -11.85 6.39 3.46
N GLY A 73 -12.99 6.14 2.81
CA GLY A 73 -13.23 6.61 1.45
C GLY A 73 -12.64 5.69 0.39
N ASP A 74 -12.66 6.16 -0.84
CA ASP A 74 -12.10 5.44 -1.96
C ASP A 74 -10.90 6.20 -2.53
N TYR A 75 -10.02 5.48 -3.19
CA TYR A 75 -8.79 6.02 -3.78
C TYR A 75 -8.51 5.34 -5.10
N GLU A 76 -7.97 6.10 -6.05
CA GLU A 76 -7.30 5.52 -7.21
C GLU A 76 -5.97 4.95 -6.73
N VAL A 77 -5.66 3.72 -7.11
CA VAL A 77 -4.43 3.05 -6.67
C VAL A 77 -3.48 2.90 -7.85
N TYR A 78 -2.27 3.39 -7.66
CA TYR A 78 -1.19 3.31 -8.65
C TYR A 78 -0.06 2.47 -8.08
N PRO A 79 -0.03 1.17 -8.38
CA PRO A 79 1.03 0.29 -7.89
C PRO A 79 2.35 0.50 -8.63
N GLY A 80 3.42 -0.07 -8.10
CA GLY A 80 4.72 -0.06 -8.76
C GLY A 80 4.75 -0.96 -9.99
N HIS A 81 3.90 -1.98 -10.04
CA HIS A 81 3.77 -2.92 -11.15
C HIS A 81 2.30 -3.12 -11.43
N GLU A 82 1.98 -3.68 -12.60
CA GLU A 82 0.62 -3.92 -13.04
C GLU A 82 -0.12 -2.60 -13.31
N GLY A 83 -1.39 -2.70 -13.65
CA GLY A 83 -2.20 -1.53 -13.94
C GLY A 83 -2.76 -0.85 -12.70
N SER A 84 -3.30 0.33 -12.90
CA SER A 84 -4.01 1.04 -11.83
C SER A 84 -5.32 0.32 -11.50
N THR A 85 -5.83 0.61 -10.29
CA THR A 85 -7.08 0.04 -9.82
C THR A 85 -7.71 1.04 -8.85
N SER A 86 -8.76 0.63 -8.16
CA SER A 86 -9.35 1.43 -7.09
C SER A 86 -9.30 0.64 -5.78
N LEU A 87 -9.20 1.36 -4.67
CA LEU A 87 -9.17 0.72 -3.37
C LEU A 87 -10.48 -0.03 -3.10
N GLU A 88 -11.61 0.55 -3.51
CA GLU A 88 -12.91 -0.10 -3.34
C GLU A 88 -12.97 -1.44 -4.08
N TYR A 89 -12.44 -1.49 -5.30
CA TYR A 89 -12.39 -2.73 -6.07
C TYR A 89 -11.53 -3.77 -5.34
N GLU A 90 -10.36 -3.36 -4.85
CA GLU A 90 -9.44 -4.27 -4.16
C GLU A 90 -10.03 -4.75 -2.83
N ARG A 91 -10.74 -3.90 -2.11
CA ARG A 91 -11.44 -4.30 -0.89
C ARG A 91 -12.44 -5.41 -1.13
N ARG A 92 -13.09 -5.39 -2.29
CA ARG A 92 -14.15 -6.36 -2.62
C ARG A 92 -13.63 -7.65 -3.20
N PHE A 93 -12.57 -7.58 -3.99
CA PHE A 93 -12.19 -8.70 -4.83
C PHE A 93 -10.77 -9.22 -4.63
N ASN A 94 -9.88 -8.44 -4.04
CA ASN A 94 -8.49 -8.86 -3.85
C ASN A 94 -8.43 -9.84 -2.67
N PRO A 95 -8.07 -11.12 -2.90
CA PRO A 95 -8.05 -12.10 -1.82
C PRO A 95 -7.06 -11.75 -0.70
N TYR A 96 -5.98 -11.04 -1.02
CA TYR A 96 -4.98 -10.65 -0.02
C TYR A 96 -5.49 -9.52 0.88
N MET A 97 -6.39 -8.66 0.39
CA MET A 97 -7.05 -7.66 1.22
C MET A 97 -8.22 -8.25 2.00
N LEU A 98 -8.91 -9.21 1.43
CA LEU A 98 -10.04 -9.86 2.10
C LEU A 98 -9.56 -10.72 3.28
N ARG A 99 -8.40 -11.36 3.13
CA ARG A 99 -7.86 -12.27 4.15
C ARG A 99 -6.36 -12.00 4.37
N PRO A 100 -6.00 -10.81 4.83
CA PRO A 100 -4.59 -10.45 4.98
C PRO A 100 -3.85 -11.29 6.03
N TRP A 101 -4.60 -11.93 6.93
CA TRP A 101 -4.01 -12.81 7.95
C TRP A 101 -3.60 -14.18 7.39
N ASP A 102 -3.94 -14.48 6.16
CA ASP A 102 -3.66 -15.79 5.53
C ASP A 102 -2.41 -15.77 4.63
N LEU A 103 -1.61 -14.73 4.69
CA LEU A 103 -0.37 -14.64 3.90
C LEU A 103 0.69 -15.63 4.36
#